data_65d375e2271f10d3c54b8a834f6d2fa1
#
_entry.id   65d375e2271f10d3c54b8a834f6d2fa1
#
_cell.length_a   1.000
_cell.length_b   1.000
_cell.length_c   1.000
_cell.angle_alpha   90.00
_cell.angle_beta   90.00
_cell.angle_gamma   90.00
#
_symmetry.space_group_name_H-M   'P 1'
#
loop_
_entity.id
_entity.type
_entity.pdbx_description
1 polymer ?
#
loop_
_entity_poly.entity_id
_entity_poly.type
_entity_poly.pdbx_seq_one_letter_code
_entity_poly.pdbx_strand_id
1 'polypeptide(L)'
;MKHIKTVEEFHEVIKKERVLIDFYADWCNPCKMLGMILEDVDKIEVVKVDVDRFGSIAKEYKVLSIPALKIFSNGEVVKERTGLMSREELDKFIDE
;
A
#
# COMPACT_ATOMS: atom_id res chain seq x y z
N MET A 1 -2.54 -10.93 3.74
CA MET A 1 -2.51 -9.45 3.81
C MET A 1 -3.86 -8.94 4.26
N LYS A 2 -3.86 -7.87 5.03
CA LYS A 2 -5.08 -7.27 5.53
C LYS A 2 -5.67 -6.32 4.50
N HIS A 3 -6.99 -6.38 4.30
CA HIS A 3 -7.72 -5.42 3.47
C HIS A 3 -8.49 -4.48 4.39
N ILE A 4 -8.37 -3.18 4.14
CA ILE A 4 -9.13 -2.17 4.90
C ILE A 4 -10.61 -2.32 4.59
N LYS A 5 -11.44 -2.27 5.62
CA LYS A 5 -12.89 -2.38 5.49
C LYS A 5 -13.60 -1.06 5.81
N THR A 6 -12.96 -0.17 6.57
CA THR A 6 -13.52 1.14 6.94
C THR A 6 -12.43 2.19 6.92
N VAL A 7 -12.85 3.46 6.81
CA VAL A 7 -11.93 4.60 6.89
C VAL A 7 -11.27 4.66 8.27
N GLU A 8 -12.04 4.37 9.32
CA GLU A 8 -11.52 4.35 10.69
C GLU A 8 -10.41 3.33 10.86
N GLU A 9 -10.57 2.15 10.25
CA GLU A 9 -9.54 1.12 10.27
C GLU A 9 -8.25 1.60 9.60
N PHE A 10 -8.38 2.33 8.49
CA PHE A 10 -7.22 2.90 7.82
C PHE A 10 -6.48 3.87 8.77
N HIS A 11 -7.19 4.75 9.44
CA HIS A 11 -6.59 5.71 10.36
C HIS A 11 -5.87 5.02 11.51
N GLU A 12 -6.38 3.88 11.98
CA GLU A 12 -5.72 3.11 13.04
C GLU A 12 -4.45 2.45 12.52
N VAL A 13 -4.51 1.87 11.33
CA VAL A 13 -3.39 1.13 10.75
C VAL A 13 -2.18 2.04 10.51
N ILE A 14 -2.39 3.24 9.98
CA ILE A 14 -1.27 4.13 9.65
C ILE A 14 -0.56 4.70 10.87
N LYS A 15 -1.15 4.58 12.06
CA LYS A 15 -0.51 5.02 13.31
C LYS A 15 0.61 4.10 13.76
N LYS A 16 0.70 2.91 13.21
CA LYS A 16 1.73 1.93 13.56
C LYS A 16 3.11 2.50 13.29
N GLU A 17 4.10 1.95 14.00
CA GLU A 17 5.48 2.38 13.85
C GLU A 17 5.95 2.26 12.40
N ARG A 18 5.49 1.21 11.69
CA ARG A 18 5.85 1.02 10.29
C ARG A 18 4.83 0.09 9.63
N VAL A 19 4.24 0.53 8.52
CA VAL A 19 3.26 -0.26 7.78
C VAL A 19 3.32 0.11 6.30
N LEU A 20 3.20 -0.90 5.43
CA LEU A 20 3.18 -0.71 3.98
C LEU A 20 1.72 -0.71 3.51
N ILE A 21 1.30 0.39 2.90
CA ILE A 21 -0.05 0.51 2.33
C ILE A 21 0.04 0.30 0.83
N ASP A 22 -0.75 -0.64 0.32
CA ASP A 22 -0.84 -0.95 -1.11
C ASP A 22 -2.19 -0.44 -1.63
N PHE A 23 -2.15 0.65 -2.41
CA PHE A 23 -3.34 1.20 -3.06
C PHE A 23 -3.53 0.47 -4.39
N TYR A 24 -4.68 -0.15 -4.57
CA TYR A 24 -4.96 -1.03 -5.70
C TYR A 24 -6.41 -0.90 -6.17
N ALA A 25 -6.73 -1.54 -7.28
CA ALA A 25 -8.10 -1.74 -7.74
C ALA A 25 -8.23 -3.14 -8.34
N ASP A 26 -9.43 -3.71 -8.26
CA ASP A 26 -9.65 -5.09 -8.74
C ASP A 26 -9.46 -5.25 -10.25
N TRP A 27 -9.70 -4.19 -11.02
CA TRP A 27 -9.56 -4.21 -12.48
C TRP A 27 -8.13 -3.99 -12.95
N CYS A 28 -7.21 -3.73 -12.06
CA CYS A 28 -5.83 -3.32 -12.37
C CYS A 28 -4.92 -4.55 -12.41
N ASN A 29 -4.51 -4.98 -13.62
CA ASN A 29 -3.64 -6.15 -13.77
C ASN A 29 -2.26 -5.97 -13.08
N PRO A 30 -1.57 -4.83 -13.25
CA PRO A 30 -0.31 -4.63 -12.52
C PRO A 30 -0.48 -4.69 -11.01
N CYS A 31 -1.63 -4.25 -10.49
CA CYS A 31 -1.94 -4.34 -9.06
C CYS A 31 -2.02 -5.80 -8.61
N LYS A 32 -2.63 -6.66 -9.44
CA LYS A 32 -2.74 -8.09 -9.14
C LYS A 32 -1.37 -8.75 -9.13
N MET A 33 -0.52 -8.40 -10.07
CA MET A 33 0.83 -8.93 -10.15
C MET A 33 1.66 -8.51 -8.94
N LEU A 34 1.58 -7.25 -8.56
CA LEU A 34 2.29 -6.75 -7.39
C LEU A 34 1.74 -7.42 -6.11
N GLY A 35 0.43 -7.63 -6.05
CA GLY A 35 -0.20 -8.33 -4.93
C GLY A 35 0.38 -9.72 -4.70
N MET A 36 0.64 -10.46 -5.77
CA MET A 36 1.25 -11.78 -5.67
C MET A 36 2.67 -11.71 -5.12
N ILE A 37 3.42 -10.69 -5.54
CA ILE A 37 4.79 -10.48 -5.04
C ILE A 37 4.75 -10.12 -3.55
N LEU A 38 3.77 -9.31 -3.14
CA LEU A 38 3.62 -8.88 -1.75
C LEU A 38 3.23 -10.01 -0.80
N GLU A 39 2.61 -11.08 -1.29
CA GLU A 39 2.19 -12.19 -0.44
C GLU A 39 3.33 -12.82 0.34
N ASP A 40 4.53 -12.82 -0.20
CA ASP A 40 5.70 -13.42 0.43
C ASP A 40 6.46 -12.46 1.33
N VAL A 41 6.03 -11.21 1.41
CA VAL A 41 6.70 -10.21 2.23
C VAL A 41 6.26 -10.37 3.68
N ASP A 42 7.23 -10.62 4.57
CA ASP A 42 6.98 -10.80 6.00
C ASP A 42 7.75 -9.81 6.89
N LYS A 43 8.62 -9.00 6.30
CA LYS A 43 9.46 -8.05 7.05
C LYS A 43 8.74 -6.75 7.41
N ILE A 44 7.54 -6.53 6.87
CA ILE A 44 6.71 -5.37 7.17
C ILE A 44 5.24 -5.80 7.02
N GLU A 45 4.37 -5.25 7.84
CA GLU A 45 2.94 -5.51 7.68
C GLU A 45 2.46 -4.84 6.41
N VAL A 46 1.72 -5.58 5.58
CA VAL A 46 1.15 -5.08 4.32
C VAL A 46 -0.36 -4.95 4.48
N VAL A 47 -0.89 -3.77 4.21
CA VAL A 47 -2.32 -3.49 4.30
C VAL A 47 -2.78 -2.92 2.97
N LYS A 48 -3.87 -3.46 2.44
CA LYS A 48 -4.38 -3.11 1.10
C LYS A 48 -5.57 -2.16 1.20
N VAL A 49 -5.56 -1.15 0.33
CA VAL A 49 -6.63 -0.15 0.24
C VAL A 49 -7.15 -0.11 -1.19
N ASP A 50 -8.41 -0.50 -1.37
CA ASP A 50 -9.09 -0.45 -2.66
C ASP A 50 -9.48 1.00 -2.98
N VAL A 51 -8.89 1.58 -4.02
CA VAL A 51 -9.12 2.99 -4.34
C VAL A 51 -10.53 3.26 -4.86
N ASP A 52 -11.20 2.26 -5.41
CA ASP A 52 -12.58 2.42 -5.86
C ASP A 52 -13.53 2.49 -4.65
N ARG A 53 -13.26 1.68 -3.65
CA ARG A 53 -14.07 1.65 -2.43
C ARG A 53 -13.74 2.83 -1.51
N PHE A 54 -12.47 3.22 -1.44
CA PHE A 54 -12.00 4.27 -0.53
C PHE A 54 -11.39 5.44 -1.32
N GLY A 55 -12.19 5.98 -2.25
CA GLY A 55 -11.75 7.09 -3.09
C GLY A 55 -11.33 8.33 -2.29
N SER A 56 -11.95 8.57 -1.15
CA SER A 56 -11.60 9.71 -0.30
C SER A 56 -10.18 9.58 0.26
N ILE A 57 -9.78 8.38 0.64
CA ILE A 57 -8.41 8.12 1.13
C ILE A 57 -7.41 8.31 -0.01
N ALA A 58 -7.72 7.73 -1.18
CA ALA A 58 -6.85 7.86 -2.34
C ALA A 58 -6.66 9.33 -2.72
N LYS A 59 -7.71 10.11 -2.66
CA LYS A 59 -7.66 11.54 -2.98
C LYS A 59 -6.83 12.30 -1.94
N GLU A 60 -7.02 12.00 -0.67
CA GLU A 60 -6.29 12.64 0.43
C GLU A 60 -4.78 12.45 0.25
N TYR A 61 -4.35 11.25 -0.13
CA TYR A 61 -2.93 10.93 -0.28
C TYR A 61 -2.45 11.10 -1.73
N LYS A 62 -3.25 11.73 -2.59
CA LYS A 62 -2.89 12.08 -3.97
C LYS A 62 -2.44 10.86 -4.78
N VAL A 63 -3.18 9.77 -4.65
CA VAL A 63 -2.94 8.55 -5.42
C VAL A 63 -3.51 8.77 -6.82
N LEU A 64 -2.64 9.09 -7.78
CA LEU A 64 -3.03 9.40 -9.16
C LEU A 64 -2.88 8.22 -10.09
N SER A 65 -2.04 7.26 -9.74
CA SER A 65 -1.87 6.03 -10.53
C SER A 65 -1.68 4.86 -9.58
N ILE A 66 -2.07 3.67 -10.03
CA ILE A 66 -1.99 2.44 -9.26
C ILE A 66 -1.25 1.37 -10.06
N PRO A 67 -0.58 0.41 -9.39
CA PRO A 67 -0.46 0.31 -7.93
C PRO A 67 0.38 1.42 -7.34
N ALA A 68 0.07 1.82 -6.12
CA ALA A 68 0.85 2.81 -5.40
C ALA A 68 1.18 2.28 -4.01
N LEU A 69 2.45 2.27 -3.66
CA LEU A 69 2.90 1.83 -2.35
C LEU A 69 3.35 3.03 -1.53
N LYS A 70 2.91 3.08 -0.28
CA LYS A 70 3.34 4.10 0.67
C LYS A 70 3.68 3.42 1.98
N ILE A 71 4.85 3.73 2.53
CA ILE A 71 5.20 3.28 3.88
C ILE A 71 4.88 4.41 4.83
N PHE A 72 4.05 4.10 5.83
CA PHE A 72 3.69 5.02 6.89
C PHE A 72 4.47 4.67 8.15
N SER A 73 4.85 5.69 8.89
CA SER A 73 5.45 5.56 10.21
C SER A 73 4.78 6.57 11.13
N ASN A 74 4.07 6.07 12.13
CA ASN A 74 3.39 6.92 13.13
C ASN A 74 2.46 7.97 12.48
N GLY A 75 1.73 7.56 11.46
CA GLY A 75 0.74 8.41 10.79
C GLY A 75 1.26 9.21 9.60
N GLU A 76 2.56 9.17 9.33
CA GLU A 76 3.16 9.96 8.27
C GLU A 76 3.76 9.08 7.17
N VAL A 77 3.62 9.52 5.90
CA VAL A 77 4.24 8.85 4.76
C VAL A 77 5.75 9.12 4.80
N VAL A 78 6.55 8.05 4.87
CA VAL A 78 8.01 8.17 4.90
C VAL A 78 8.66 7.72 3.60
N LYS A 79 7.98 6.89 2.80
CA LYS A 79 8.43 6.46 1.49
C LYS A 79 7.23 6.23 0.59
N GLU A 80 7.40 6.44 -0.71
CA GLU A 80 6.33 6.13 -1.66
C GLU A 80 6.91 5.78 -3.03
N ARG A 81 6.19 4.91 -3.75
CA ARG A 81 6.55 4.51 -5.09
C ARG A 81 5.31 4.02 -5.82
N THR A 82 5.18 4.35 -7.11
CA THR A 82 4.08 3.90 -7.95
C THR A 82 4.58 2.88 -8.98
N GLY A 83 3.65 2.04 -9.44
CA GLY A 83 3.92 1.09 -10.52
C GLY A 83 4.34 -0.28 -10.03
N LEU A 84 4.31 -1.22 -10.97
CA LEU A 84 4.76 -2.59 -10.71
C LEU A 84 6.28 -2.60 -10.50
N MET A 85 6.71 -3.39 -9.54
CA MET A 85 8.14 -3.53 -9.26
C MET A 85 8.49 -5.00 -9.05
N SER A 86 9.73 -5.35 -9.33
CA SER A 86 10.24 -6.69 -9.07
C SER A 86 10.37 -6.91 -7.56
N ARG A 87 10.56 -8.17 -7.15
CA ARG A 87 10.80 -8.47 -5.75
C ARG A 87 12.06 -7.76 -5.24
N GLU A 88 13.10 -7.71 -6.08
CA GLU A 88 14.35 -7.03 -5.72
C GLU A 88 14.12 -5.54 -5.49
N GLU A 89 13.36 -4.89 -6.39
CA GLU A 89 13.02 -3.48 -6.24
C GLU A 89 12.17 -3.23 -5.00
N LEU A 90 11.23 -4.13 -4.73
CA LEU A 90 10.38 -4.05 -3.55
C LEU A 90 11.20 -4.16 -2.27
N ASP A 91 12.14 -5.11 -2.22
CA ASP A 91 13.00 -5.28 -1.05
C ASP A 91 13.83 -4.01 -0.80
N LYS A 92 14.36 -3.40 -1.84
CA LYS A 92 15.09 -2.14 -1.71
C LYS A 92 14.20 -1.02 -1.20
N PHE A 93 12.99 -0.94 -1.71
CA PHE A 93 12.02 0.06 -1.27
C PHE A 93 11.71 -0.08 0.22
N ILE A 94 11.54 -1.31 0.68
CA ILE A 94 11.22 -1.58 2.08
C ILE A 94 12.44 -1.34 2.99
N ASP A 95 13.63 -1.77 2.55
CA ASP A 95 14.82 -1.81 3.41
C ASP A 95 15.64 -0.52 3.40
N GLU A 96 15.53 0.25 2.34
CA GLU A 96 16.32 1.47 2.18
C GLU A 96 15.48 2.72 2.41
#